data_391143e6f996c2dfaa369d2a0f60430f
#
_entry.id   391143e6f996c2dfaa369d2a0f60430f
#
_cell.length_a   1.000
_cell.length_b   1.000
_cell.length_c   1.000
_cell.angle_alpha   90.00
_cell.angle_beta   90.00
_cell.angle_gamma   90.00
#
_symmetry.space_group_name_H-M   'P 1'
#
loop_
_entity.id
_entity.type
_entity.pdbx_description
1 polymer ?
#
loop_
_entity_poly.entity_id
_entity_poly.type
_entity_poly.pdbx_seq_one_letter_code
_entity_poly.pdbx_strand_id
1 'polypeptide(L)'
;MKEALEQIRRTADQLIAATADEKAVEELRVRFLGKKGELTAILKQMGKLSAEERPVVGALANQVREEIDERIRARMKELAQAALTARLAGETIDVTLPGKRPEQGGLHPFHLVLNDFKDIFLGMGFDVVSGPEVELDHYNFEMLTIPKTHPARDTQDTFYITENILLRTQTSGMQIRTMEQRKPPIRIIAPGRVYRSDAVDATHSPIFHQIEGLVVDEGITFSDLKGTLEQFIKKLYGPHTKVRFRPHHFPYTEPSAEMDMSCFKCGGKGCSMCKGEGWIEILGCGMVHPKVLENCGIDSEKYTGYAFGIGLERVVMMRYGIDDMRLLYENDLRFLKQFN
;
A
#
# COMPACT_ATOMS: atom_id res chain seq x y z
N MET A 1 18.55 68.50 -43.30
CA MET A 1 18.02 67.62 -42.23
C MET A 1 17.16 66.49 -42.77
N LYS A 2 16.23 66.72 -43.73
CA LYS A 2 15.42 65.66 -44.35
C LYS A 2 16.28 64.54 -44.97
N GLU A 3 17.29 64.91 -45.76
CA GLU A 3 18.23 63.93 -46.37
C GLU A 3 18.99 63.09 -45.33
N ALA A 4 19.36 63.71 -44.19
CA ALA A 4 20.04 63.00 -43.11
C ALA A 4 19.11 61.96 -42.40
N LEU A 5 17.83 62.27 -42.22
CA LEU A 5 16.83 61.35 -41.70
C LEU A 5 16.59 60.16 -42.67
N GLU A 6 16.49 60.46 -43.97
CA GLU A 6 16.38 59.42 -45.01
C GLU A 6 17.61 58.52 -45.08
N GLN A 7 18.81 59.10 -44.92
CA GLN A 7 20.06 58.35 -44.88
C GLN A 7 20.13 57.43 -43.63
N ILE A 8 19.72 57.89 -42.45
CA ILE A 8 19.62 57.08 -41.25
C ILE A 8 18.66 55.91 -41.47
N ARG A 9 17.48 56.19 -42.04
CA ARG A 9 16.47 55.15 -42.36
C ARG A 9 17.07 54.05 -43.23
N ARG A 10 17.67 54.43 -44.37
CA ARG A 10 18.29 53.46 -45.30
C ARG A 10 19.42 52.64 -44.64
N THR A 11 20.27 53.32 -43.88
CA THR A 11 21.40 52.65 -43.18
C THR A 11 20.88 51.68 -42.10
N ALA A 12 19.86 52.08 -41.35
CA ALA A 12 19.24 51.24 -40.34
C ALA A 12 18.61 50.01 -40.98
N ASP A 13 17.83 50.16 -42.07
CA ASP A 13 17.20 49.06 -42.81
C ASP A 13 18.25 48.06 -43.29
N GLN A 14 19.34 48.53 -43.90
CA GLN A 14 20.42 47.65 -44.39
C GLN A 14 21.11 46.88 -43.26
N LEU A 15 21.48 47.55 -42.18
CA LEU A 15 22.17 46.95 -41.07
C LEU A 15 21.29 45.96 -40.30
N ILE A 16 19.99 46.30 -40.07
CA ILE A 16 19.04 45.41 -39.41
C ILE A 16 18.83 44.15 -40.22
N ALA A 17 18.62 44.30 -41.55
CA ALA A 17 18.44 43.15 -42.43
C ALA A 17 19.66 42.23 -42.51
N ALA A 18 20.88 42.79 -42.49
CA ALA A 18 22.15 42.01 -42.53
C ALA A 18 22.49 41.33 -41.21
N THR A 19 21.92 41.74 -40.08
CA THR A 19 22.28 41.24 -38.76
C THR A 19 21.64 39.85 -38.50
N ALA A 20 22.45 38.86 -38.12
CA ALA A 20 22.04 37.47 -37.87
C ALA A 20 21.98 37.11 -36.36
N ASP A 21 22.26 38.07 -35.47
CA ASP A 21 22.30 37.85 -34.01
C ASP A 21 21.40 38.85 -33.28
N GLU A 22 20.59 38.36 -32.34
CA GLU A 22 19.68 39.19 -31.53
C GLU A 22 20.39 40.28 -30.74
N LYS A 23 21.59 40.00 -30.18
CA LYS A 23 22.36 40.97 -29.42
C LYS A 23 22.83 42.10 -30.31
N ALA A 24 23.26 41.78 -31.50
CA ALA A 24 23.68 42.79 -32.48
C ALA A 24 22.50 43.64 -32.96
N VAL A 25 21.28 43.10 -33.08
CA VAL A 25 20.06 43.89 -33.37
C VAL A 25 19.75 44.85 -32.22
N GLU A 26 19.90 44.45 -30.97
CA GLU A 26 19.71 45.36 -29.82
C GLU A 26 20.80 46.44 -29.75
N GLU A 27 22.01 46.17 -30.15
CA GLU A 27 23.07 47.16 -30.29
C GLU A 27 22.70 48.21 -31.38
N LEU A 28 22.12 47.78 -32.50
CA LEU A 28 21.60 48.68 -33.51
C LEU A 28 20.45 49.56 -33.00
N ARG A 29 19.57 48.99 -32.16
CA ARG A 29 18.52 49.76 -31.48
C ARG A 29 19.06 50.87 -30.63
N VAL A 30 20.09 50.58 -29.82
CA VAL A 30 20.74 51.59 -29.00
C VAL A 30 21.44 52.65 -29.88
N ARG A 31 22.11 52.21 -30.97
CA ARG A 31 22.79 53.10 -31.91
C ARG A 31 21.85 54.10 -32.57
N PHE A 32 20.70 53.65 -33.08
CA PHE A 32 19.79 54.52 -33.80
C PHE A 32 18.78 55.24 -32.90
N LEU A 33 18.19 54.54 -31.93
CA LEU A 33 17.05 55.01 -31.14
C LEU A 33 17.41 55.37 -29.68
N GLY A 34 18.63 55.10 -29.25
CA GLY A 34 19.10 55.34 -27.88
C GLY A 34 19.14 56.85 -27.52
N LYS A 35 19.29 57.15 -26.24
CA LYS A 35 19.37 58.54 -25.71
C LYS A 35 20.49 59.36 -26.37
N LYS A 36 21.54 58.74 -26.85
CA LYS A 36 22.66 59.34 -27.58
C LYS A 36 22.73 58.83 -29.03
N GLY A 37 21.67 58.20 -29.52
CA GLY A 37 21.61 57.59 -30.83
C GLY A 37 21.54 58.63 -31.96
N GLU A 38 21.81 58.15 -33.19
CA GLU A 38 21.93 58.98 -34.38
C GLU A 38 20.67 59.82 -34.65
N LEU A 39 19.47 59.20 -34.49
CA LEU A 39 18.20 59.91 -34.66
C LEU A 39 17.98 60.98 -33.59
N THR A 40 18.34 60.67 -32.35
CA THR A 40 18.22 61.62 -31.22
C THR A 40 19.18 62.82 -31.39
N ALA A 41 20.37 62.60 -31.97
CA ALA A 41 21.31 63.66 -32.31
C ALA A 41 20.76 64.67 -33.33
N ILE A 42 20.07 64.18 -34.36
CA ILE A 42 19.40 65.05 -35.35
C ILE A 42 18.21 65.81 -34.72
N LEU A 43 17.42 65.15 -33.88
CA LEU A 43 16.30 65.79 -33.16
C LEU A 43 16.74 66.93 -32.28
N LYS A 44 17.92 66.84 -31.62
CA LYS A 44 18.48 67.92 -30.81
C LYS A 44 18.89 69.15 -31.62
N GLN A 45 19.14 69.03 -32.92
CA GLN A 45 19.46 70.14 -33.83
C GLN A 45 18.22 70.82 -34.40
N MET A 46 16.99 70.32 -34.17
CA MET A 46 15.75 70.92 -34.63
C MET A 46 15.53 72.34 -34.10
N GLY A 47 16.15 72.74 -33.00
CA GLY A 47 16.13 74.09 -32.47
C GLY A 47 16.67 75.18 -33.44
N LYS A 48 17.48 74.78 -34.46
CA LYS A 48 18.10 75.65 -35.46
C LYS A 48 17.21 75.88 -36.71
N LEU A 49 16.04 75.23 -36.81
CA LEU A 49 15.11 75.31 -37.96
C LEU A 49 14.09 76.44 -37.76
N SER A 50 13.51 76.93 -38.89
CA SER A 50 12.44 77.89 -38.89
C SER A 50 11.17 77.32 -38.25
N ALA A 51 10.25 78.20 -37.80
CA ALA A 51 8.98 77.79 -37.19
C ALA A 51 8.10 76.93 -38.12
N GLU A 52 8.20 77.13 -39.43
CA GLU A 52 7.45 76.40 -40.43
C GLU A 52 8.03 75.02 -40.77
N GLU A 53 9.35 74.86 -40.69
CA GLU A 53 10.02 73.60 -41.01
C GLU A 53 10.02 72.59 -39.84
N ARG A 54 9.94 73.06 -38.58
CA ARG A 54 9.97 72.16 -37.38
C ARG A 54 8.88 71.11 -37.37
N PRO A 55 7.60 71.41 -37.66
CA PRO A 55 6.55 70.41 -37.65
C PRO A 55 6.78 69.32 -38.70
N VAL A 56 7.21 69.72 -39.92
CA VAL A 56 7.46 68.78 -41.00
C VAL A 56 8.62 67.84 -40.73
N VAL A 57 9.75 68.39 -40.23
CA VAL A 57 10.91 67.55 -39.89
C VAL A 57 10.65 66.70 -38.65
N GLY A 58 9.86 67.23 -37.68
CA GLY A 58 9.45 66.47 -36.50
C GLY A 58 8.55 65.28 -36.86
N ALA A 59 7.59 65.48 -37.76
CA ALA A 59 6.74 64.37 -38.23
C ALA A 59 7.56 63.31 -38.96
N LEU A 60 8.47 63.70 -39.86
CA LEU A 60 9.33 62.78 -40.56
C LEU A 60 10.28 62.02 -39.60
N ALA A 61 10.83 62.69 -38.59
CA ALA A 61 11.69 62.01 -37.59
C ALA A 61 10.92 61.01 -36.74
N ASN A 62 9.69 61.28 -36.37
CA ASN A 62 8.84 60.33 -35.66
C ASN A 62 8.49 59.16 -36.57
N GLN A 63 8.16 59.38 -37.82
CA GLN A 63 7.90 58.31 -38.80
C GLN A 63 9.14 57.40 -38.95
N VAL A 64 10.33 57.96 -39.16
CA VAL A 64 11.58 57.22 -39.27
C VAL A 64 11.88 56.42 -38.00
N ARG A 65 11.57 56.97 -36.82
CA ARG A 65 11.70 56.30 -35.55
C ARG A 65 10.80 55.06 -35.43
N GLU A 66 9.52 55.25 -35.80
CA GLU A 66 8.53 54.14 -35.77
C GLU A 66 8.91 53.04 -36.76
N GLU A 67 9.30 53.40 -37.98
CA GLU A 67 9.75 52.45 -38.99
C GLU A 67 10.96 51.63 -38.56
N ILE A 68 11.97 52.27 -37.94
CA ILE A 68 13.18 51.64 -37.43
C ILE A 68 12.79 50.70 -36.25
N ASP A 69 11.95 51.13 -35.33
CA ASP A 69 11.50 50.31 -34.18
C ASP A 69 10.72 49.10 -34.61
N GLU A 70 9.81 49.28 -35.58
CA GLU A 70 9.07 48.15 -36.17
C GLU A 70 10.00 47.13 -36.90
N ARG A 71 10.96 47.62 -37.66
CA ARG A 71 11.97 46.77 -38.32
C ARG A 71 12.79 45.97 -37.34
N ILE A 72 13.26 46.61 -36.27
CA ILE A 72 14.01 45.97 -35.19
C ILE A 72 13.17 44.87 -34.52
N ARG A 73 11.90 45.16 -34.16
CA ARG A 73 10.99 44.20 -33.57
C ARG A 73 10.72 43.01 -34.49
N ALA A 74 10.47 43.26 -35.79
CA ALA A 74 10.26 42.25 -36.77
C ALA A 74 11.49 41.32 -36.88
N ARG A 75 12.70 41.91 -36.97
CA ARG A 75 13.94 41.14 -37.08
C ARG A 75 14.26 40.31 -35.84
N MET A 76 14.04 40.86 -34.64
CA MET A 76 14.18 40.11 -33.39
C MET A 76 13.23 38.92 -33.35
N LYS A 77 11.97 39.10 -33.76
CA LYS A 77 11.01 38.01 -33.82
C LYS A 77 11.41 36.91 -34.82
N GLU A 78 11.94 37.29 -35.99
CA GLU A 78 12.45 36.36 -36.99
C GLU A 78 13.61 35.54 -36.46
N LEU A 79 14.60 36.19 -35.81
CA LEU A 79 15.77 35.53 -35.24
C LEU A 79 15.39 34.62 -34.10
N ALA A 80 14.53 35.05 -33.19
CA ALA A 80 14.01 34.22 -32.09
C ALA A 80 13.26 32.98 -32.63
N GLN A 81 12.44 33.16 -33.67
CA GLN A 81 11.72 32.05 -34.28
C GLN A 81 12.67 31.08 -35.00
N ALA A 82 13.68 31.60 -35.71
CA ALA A 82 14.69 30.77 -36.34
C ALA A 82 15.54 29.97 -35.31
N ALA A 83 15.92 30.63 -34.20
CA ALA A 83 16.64 29.98 -33.11
C ALA A 83 15.80 28.89 -32.45
N LEU A 84 14.51 29.15 -32.20
CA LEU A 84 13.58 28.18 -31.66
C LEU A 84 13.42 26.98 -32.62
N THR A 85 13.23 27.23 -33.91
CA THR A 85 13.09 26.17 -34.90
C THR A 85 14.36 25.31 -35.00
N ALA A 86 15.54 25.93 -34.99
CA ALA A 86 16.81 25.22 -34.97
C ALA A 86 17.00 24.35 -33.74
N ARG A 87 16.60 24.87 -32.56
CA ARG A 87 16.63 24.12 -31.30
C ARG A 87 15.69 22.92 -31.36
N LEU A 88 14.44 23.13 -31.78
CA LEU A 88 13.44 22.04 -31.89
C LEU A 88 13.83 20.99 -32.91
N ALA A 89 14.49 21.36 -34.00
CA ALA A 89 15.01 20.41 -35.00
C ALA A 89 16.14 19.53 -34.45
N GLY A 90 16.89 20.02 -33.46
CA GLY A 90 17.94 19.25 -32.77
C GLY A 90 17.43 18.40 -31.60
N GLU A 91 16.24 18.69 -31.10
CA GLU A 91 15.62 17.93 -30.00
C GLU A 91 14.83 16.74 -30.56
N THR A 92 15.43 15.55 -30.54
CA THR A 92 14.76 14.31 -30.93
C THR A 92 14.35 13.54 -29.67
N ILE A 93 13.07 13.24 -29.55
CA ILE A 93 12.53 12.38 -28.49
C ILE A 93 12.09 11.08 -29.18
N ASP A 94 12.66 9.96 -28.73
CA ASP A 94 12.19 8.64 -29.15
C ASP A 94 10.85 8.34 -28.46
N VAL A 95 9.76 8.53 -29.18
CA VAL A 95 8.39 8.28 -28.68
C VAL A 95 8.06 6.80 -28.54
N THR A 96 8.94 5.90 -29.01
CA THR A 96 8.77 4.45 -28.84
C THR A 96 9.30 3.93 -27.52
N LEU A 97 10.11 4.73 -26.82
CA LEU A 97 10.56 4.38 -25.47
C LEU A 97 9.37 4.33 -24.50
N PRO A 98 9.27 3.25 -23.71
CA PRO A 98 8.20 3.14 -22.73
C PRO A 98 8.33 4.24 -21.68
N GLY A 99 7.23 4.92 -21.39
CA GLY A 99 7.16 5.89 -20.30
C GLY A 99 7.44 5.25 -18.95
N LYS A 100 7.86 6.04 -17.97
CA LYS A 100 7.92 5.61 -16.55
C LYS A 100 6.53 5.20 -16.10
N ARG A 101 6.30 3.91 -15.90
CA ARG A 101 5.05 3.44 -15.26
C ARG A 101 5.21 3.64 -13.75
N PRO A 102 4.22 4.23 -13.07
CA PRO A 102 4.22 4.23 -11.61
C PRO A 102 4.18 2.78 -11.11
N GLU A 103 5.01 2.44 -10.14
CA GLU A 103 4.94 1.13 -9.50
C GLU A 103 3.61 1.02 -8.77
N GLN A 104 2.84 -0.01 -9.10
CA GLN A 104 1.63 -0.34 -8.36
C GLN A 104 2.02 -1.21 -7.16
N GLY A 105 1.57 -0.80 -5.97
CA GLY A 105 1.71 -1.63 -4.78
C GLY A 105 0.72 -2.80 -4.81
N GLY A 106 1.09 -3.91 -4.18
CA GLY A 106 0.21 -5.07 -3.97
C GLY A 106 -0.10 -5.29 -2.49
N LEU A 107 -1.00 -6.23 -2.22
CA LEU A 107 -1.26 -6.66 -0.86
C LEU A 107 -0.16 -7.61 -0.39
N HIS A 108 0.22 -7.47 0.89
CA HIS A 108 1.10 -8.44 1.54
C HIS A 108 0.46 -9.84 1.50
N PRO A 109 1.22 -10.95 1.30
CA PRO A 109 0.66 -12.30 1.24
C PRO A 109 -0.21 -12.69 2.45
N PHE A 110 0.06 -12.15 3.63
CA PHE A 110 -0.84 -12.26 4.79
C PHE A 110 -2.25 -11.75 4.50
N HIS A 111 -2.35 -10.56 3.93
CA HIS A 111 -3.64 -9.95 3.66
C HIS A 111 -4.42 -10.68 2.57
N LEU A 112 -3.72 -11.25 1.58
CA LEU A 112 -4.34 -12.08 0.55
C LEU A 112 -5.01 -13.29 1.18
N VAL A 113 -4.28 -14.05 2.00
CA VAL A 113 -4.82 -15.23 2.67
C VAL A 113 -5.86 -14.87 3.72
N LEU A 114 -5.63 -13.79 4.50
CA LEU A 114 -6.60 -13.32 5.49
C LEU A 114 -7.94 -12.92 4.85
N ASN A 115 -7.91 -12.29 3.69
CA ASN A 115 -9.13 -11.93 2.97
C ASN A 115 -9.88 -13.19 2.51
N ASP A 116 -9.18 -14.20 1.97
CA ASP A 116 -9.80 -15.47 1.61
C ASP A 116 -10.48 -16.15 2.81
N PHE A 117 -9.83 -16.13 4.00
CA PHE A 117 -10.44 -16.64 5.23
C PHE A 117 -11.71 -15.88 5.59
N LYS A 118 -11.64 -14.54 5.59
CA LYS A 118 -12.82 -13.70 5.87
C LYS A 118 -13.96 -13.99 4.91
N ASP A 119 -13.67 -14.04 3.61
CA ASP A 119 -14.70 -14.28 2.59
C ASP A 119 -15.36 -15.66 2.75
N ILE A 120 -14.56 -16.70 3.07
CA ILE A 120 -15.08 -18.04 3.32
C ILE A 120 -15.99 -18.06 4.54
N PHE A 121 -15.54 -17.50 5.69
CA PHE A 121 -16.29 -17.55 6.94
C PHE A 121 -17.50 -16.61 6.93
N LEU A 122 -17.39 -15.41 6.35
CA LEU A 122 -18.53 -14.51 6.12
C LEU A 122 -19.62 -15.21 5.27
N GLY A 123 -19.19 -15.92 4.21
CA GLY A 123 -20.09 -16.73 3.39
C GLY A 123 -20.70 -17.96 4.12
N MET A 124 -20.20 -18.32 5.29
CA MET A 124 -20.72 -19.35 6.19
C MET A 124 -21.52 -18.77 7.37
N GLY A 125 -21.74 -17.44 7.38
CA GLY A 125 -22.54 -16.76 8.40
C GLY A 125 -21.78 -16.40 9.67
N PHE A 126 -20.46 -16.27 9.63
CA PHE A 126 -19.65 -15.79 10.73
C PHE A 126 -19.44 -14.28 10.67
N ASP A 127 -19.43 -13.61 11.81
CA ASP A 127 -19.00 -12.24 11.97
C ASP A 127 -17.49 -12.18 12.17
N VAL A 128 -16.84 -11.10 11.73
CA VAL A 128 -15.43 -10.83 12.00
C VAL A 128 -15.32 -9.87 13.17
N VAL A 129 -14.64 -10.28 14.23
CA VAL A 129 -14.43 -9.45 15.43
C VAL A 129 -12.93 -9.18 15.64
N SER A 130 -12.61 -8.07 16.29
CA SER A 130 -11.23 -7.68 16.61
C SER A 130 -11.16 -7.14 18.05
N GLY A 131 -9.97 -7.21 18.65
CA GLY A 131 -9.73 -6.76 20.00
C GLY A 131 -8.29 -6.36 20.29
N PRO A 132 -8.01 -5.99 21.55
CA PRO A 132 -6.72 -5.44 21.96
C PRO A 132 -5.60 -6.48 21.84
N GLU A 133 -4.42 -6.02 21.43
CA GLU A 133 -3.19 -6.84 21.45
C GLU A 133 -2.53 -6.87 22.84
N VAL A 134 -2.65 -5.75 23.56
CA VAL A 134 -2.32 -5.68 24.99
C VAL A 134 -3.55 -6.11 25.78
N GLU A 135 -3.47 -7.27 26.43
CA GLU A 135 -4.63 -7.93 27.02
C GLU A 135 -4.46 -8.12 28.53
N LEU A 136 -5.57 -8.26 29.21
CA LEU A 136 -5.57 -8.67 30.62
C LEU A 136 -5.37 -10.19 30.74
N ASP A 137 -4.59 -10.62 31.73
CA ASP A 137 -4.42 -12.03 32.11
C ASP A 137 -5.77 -12.73 32.30
N HIS A 138 -6.73 -12.02 32.83
CA HIS A 138 -8.10 -12.46 33.01
C HIS A 138 -8.73 -12.98 31.70
N TYR A 139 -8.64 -12.26 30.59
CA TYR A 139 -9.19 -12.68 29.31
C TYR A 139 -8.32 -13.68 28.56
N ASN A 140 -6.99 -13.55 28.71
CA ASN A 140 -6.07 -14.41 27.96
C ASN A 140 -5.96 -15.82 28.58
N PHE A 141 -6.22 -15.95 29.90
CA PHE A 141 -6.02 -17.20 30.65
C PHE A 141 -7.16 -17.55 31.61
N GLU A 142 -7.47 -16.72 32.59
CA GLU A 142 -8.37 -17.11 33.71
C GLU A 142 -9.76 -17.52 33.23
N MET A 143 -10.39 -16.70 32.39
CA MET A 143 -11.73 -16.98 31.82
C MET A 143 -11.73 -18.23 30.91
N LEU A 144 -10.56 -18.61 30.39
CA LEU A 144 -10.34 -19.82 29.57
C LEU A 144 -9.95 -21.05 30.40
N THR A 145 -10.29 -21.06 31.68
CA THR A 145 -10.00 -22.19 32.61
C THR A 145 -8.51 -22.45 32.88
N ILE A 146 -7.66 -21.43 32.69
CA ILE A 146 -6.22 -21.47 32.96
C ILE A 146 -5.87 -20.54 34.13
N PRO A 147 -6.14 -20.93 35.39
CA PRO A 147 -5.82 -20.12 36.56
C PRO A 147 -4.30 -19.93 36.72
N LYS A 148 -3.88 -19.00 37.60
CA LYS A 148 -2.45 -18.63 37.78
C LYS A 148 -1.53 -19.82 38.11
N THR A 149 -2.07 -20.88 38.71
CA THR A 149 -1.33 -22.09 39.09
C THR A 149 -1.40 -23.22 38.07
N HIS A 150 -2.02 -23.00 36.90
CA HIS A 150 -2.22 -24.04 35.91
C HIS A 150 -0.91 -24.34 35.15
N PRO A 151 -0.48 -25.62 34.99
CA PRO A 151 0.77 -25.98 34.32
C PRO A 151 0.87 -25.50 32.85
N ALA A 152 -0.24 -25.34 32.17
CA ALA A 152 -0.26 -24.82 30.80
C ALA A 152 0.30 -23.40 30.65
N ARG A 153 0.43 -22.63 31.75
CA ARG A 153 1.09 -21.33 31.73
C ARG A 153 2.59 -21.41 31.55
N ASP A 154 3.20 -22.47 32.13
CA ASP A 154 4.67 -22.69 32.05
C ASP A 154 5.09 -23.12 30.63
N THR A 155 4.17 -23.67 29.86
CA THR A 155 4.41 -24.08 28.46
C THR A 155 4.11 -23.00 27.43
N GLN A 156 3.50 -21.89 27.87
CA GLN A 156 3.14 -20.77 27.00
C GLN A 156 4.05 -19.58 27.32
N ASP A 157 5.15 -19.46 26.59
CA ASP A 157 6.10 -18.35 26.71
C ASP A 157 5.42 -17.02 26.44
N THR A 158 5.15 -16.25 27.51
CA THR A 158 4.30 -15.06 27.48
C THR A 158 5.09 -13.79 27.78
N PHE A 159 4.87 -12.73 26.98
CA PHE A 159 5.39 -11.41 27.28
C PHE A 159 4.47 -10.67 28.26
N TYR A 160 4.82 -10.60 29.53
CA TYR A 160 4.14 -9.82 30.54
C TYR A 160 4.64 -8.39 30.60
N ILE A 161 3.71 -7.42 30.62
CA ILE A 161 3.98 -6.00 30.84
C ILE A 161 3.92 -5.71 32.35
N THR A 162 2.93 -6.28 33.01
CA THR A 162 2.76 -6.29 34.46
C THR A 162 2.26 -7.67 34.89
N GLU A 163 2.07 -7.91 36.18
CA GLU A 163 1.55 -9.19 36.69
C GLU A 163 0.20 -9.61 36.06
N ASN A 164 -0.63 -8.63 35.63
CA ASN A 164 -1.97 -8.87 35.12
C ASN A 164 -2.21 -8.32 33.70
N ILE A 165 -1.17 -7.78 33.03
CA ILE A 165 -1.24 -7.25 31.69
C ILE A 165 -0.13 -7.89 30.84
N LEU A 166 -0.48 -8.38 29.68
CA LEU A 166 0.42 -9.13 28.79
C LEU A 166 0.16 -8.77 27.32
N LEU A 167 1.07 -9.17 26.45
CA LEU A 167 0.80 -9.26 25.02
C LEU A 167 0.09 -10.59 24.78
N ARG A 168 -1.11 -10.54 24.17
CA ARG A 168 -1.97 -11.74 24.01
C ARG A 168 -1.22 -12.86 23.27
N THR A 169 -1.27 -14.06 23.82
CA THR A 169 -0.65 -15.26 23.26
C THR A 169 -1.53 -15.98 22.24
N GLN A 170 -2.80 -15.61 22.19
CA GLN A 170 -3.86 -16.16 21.36
C GLN A 170 -4.97 -15.14 21.17
N THR A 171 -5.84 -15.33 20.19
CA THR A 171 -6.99 -14.45 19.97
C THR A 171 -8.25 -14.89 20.76
N SER A 172 -8.14 -15.95 21.59
CA SER A 172 -9.24 -16.52 22.40
C SER A 172 -9.89 -15.52 23.36
N GLY A 173 -9.16 -14.51 23.83
CA GLY A 173 -9.73 -13.42 24.61
C GLY A 173 -10.91 -12.71 23.95
N MET A 174 -10.93 -12.68 22.61
CA MET A 174 -12.05 -12.14 21.85
C MET A 174 -13.30 -13.01 21.89
N GLN A 175 -13.14 -14.33 22.04
CA GLN A 175 -14.27 -15.24 22.25
C GLN A 175 -14.98 -14.87 23.56
N ILE A 176 -14.22 -14.69 24.65
CA ILE A 176 -14.74 -14.29 25.97
C ILE A 176 -15.42 -12.93 25.88
N ARG A 177 -14.75 -11.91 25.35
CA ARG A 177 -15.29 -10.56 25.21
C ARG A 177 -16.59 -10.53 24.39
N THR A 178 -16.71 -11.40 23.39
CA THR A 178 -17.92 -11.50 22.57
C THR A 178 -19.04 -12.18 23.36
N MET A 179 -18.75 -13.25 24.08
CA MET A 179 -19.74 -13.97 24.90
C MET A 179 -20.28 -13.13 26.07
N GLU A 180 -19.47 -12.22 26.63
CA GLU A 180 -19.91 -11.27 27.64
C GLU A 180 -20.86 -10.19 27.07
N GLN A 181 -20.68 -9.82 25.80
CA GLN A 181 -21.43 -8.73 25.16
C GLN A 181 -22.66 -9.20 24.39
N ARG A 182 -22.68 -10.48 23.94
CA ARG A 182 -23.72 -11.03 23.08
C ARG A 182 -24.28 -12.32 23.67
N LYS A 183 -25.58 -12.51 23.50
CA LYS A 183 -26.24 -13.79 23.81
C LYS A 183 -26.21 -14.71 22.59
N PRO A 184 -26.15 -16.04 22.76
CA PRO A 184 -26.33 -16.98 21.66
C PRO A 184 -27.61 -16.71 20.85
N PRO A 185 -27.61 -16.91 19.51
CA PRO A 185 -26.54 -17.59 18.76
C PRO A 185 -25.34 -16.69 18.47
N ILE A 186 -24.13 -17.22 18.62
CA ILE A 186 -22.86 -16.54 18.35
C ILE A 186 -22.11 -17.34 17.29
N ARG A 187 -21.64 -16.66 16.22
CA ARG A 187 -20.77 -17.19 15.20
C ARG A 187 -19.74 -16.15 14.81
N ILE A 188 -18.52 -16.31 15.22
CA ILE A 188 -17.46 -15.31 15.00
C ILE A 188 -16.16 -15.95 14.55
N ILE A 189 -15.36 -15.18 13.80
CA ILE A 189 -13.92 -15.37 13.68
C ILE A 189 -13.20 -14.14 14.24
N ALA A 190 -12.09 -14.38 14.93
CA ALA A 190 -11.24 -13.38 15.54
C ALA A 190 -9.82 -13.44 14.95
N PRO A 191 -9.55 -12.83 13.79
CA PRO A 191 -8.20 -12.70 13.28
C PRO A 191 -7.42 -11.67 14.07
N GLY A 192 -6.14 -11.96 14.32
CA GLY A 192 -5.30 -10.99 14.99
C GLY A 192 -3.86 -11.42 15.20
N ARG A 193 -3.02 -10.45 15.48
CA ARG A 193 -1.62 -10.65 15.84
C ARG A 193 -1.54 -11.18 17.27
N VAL A 194 -0.64 -12.11 17.49
CA VAL A 194 -0.38 -12.74 18.78
C VAL A 194 1.12 -12.81 19.04
N TYR A 195 1.51 -13.01 20.31
CA TYR A 195 2.86 -12.84 20.77
C TYR A 195 3.27 -14.02 21.67
N ARG A 196 4.45 -14.60 21.40
CA ARG A 196 5.08 -15.61 22.27
C ARG A 196 6.58 -15.35 22.32
N SER A 197 7.21 -15.59 23.46
CA SER A 197 8.65 -15.33 23.62
C SER A 197 9.54 -16.42 22.99
N ASP A 198 9.07 -17.01 21.90
CA ASP A 198 9.80 -18.02 21.14
C ASP A 198 11.06 -17.45 20.46
N ALA A 199 12.09 -18.27 20.34
CA ALA A 199 13.27 -17.93 19.55
C ALA A 199 12.93 -17.86 18.05
N VAL A 200 13.51 -16.88 17.35
CA VAL A 200 13.29 -16.70 15.91
C VAL A 200 14.02 -17.78 15.11
N ASP A 201 13.28 -18.55 14.33
CA ASP A 201 13.84 -19.50 13.35
C ASP A 201 13.02 -19.48 12.03
N ALA A 202 13.25 -20.45 11.15
CA ALA A 202 12.53 -20.56 9.87
C ALA A 202 11.03 -20.87 10.03
N THR A 203 10.59 -21.32 11.21
CA THR A 203 9.23 -21.80 11.50
C THR A 203 8.57 -21.11 12.69
N HIS A 204 9.32 -20.37 13.49
CA HIS A 204 8.86 -19.65 14.67
C HIS A 204 9.23 -18.18 14.62
N SER A 205 8.30 -17.36 15.09
CA SER A 205 8.47 -15.92 15.27
C SER A 205 7.80 -15.50 16.59
N PRO A 206 8.39 -14.57 17.35
CA PRO A 206 7.76 -14.04 18.56
C PRO A 206 6.48 -13.26 18.26
N ILE A 207 6.27 -12.89 17.01
CA ILE A 207 5.06 -12.22 16.50
C ILE A 207 4.54 -13.08 15.37
N PHE A 208 3.27 -13.49 15.47
CA PHE A 208 2.60 -14.21 14.40
C PHE A 208 1.10 -13.89 14.41
N HIS A 209 0.34 -14.44 13.48
CA HIS A 209 -1.10 -14.18 13.36
C HIS A 209 -1.89 -15.45 13.56
N GLN A 210 -2.96 -15.33 14.34
CA GLN A 210 -3.96 -16.38 14.51
C GLN A 210 -5.31 -15.94 13.98
N ILE A 211 -6.10 -16.91 13.55
CA ILE A 211 -7.53 -16.75 13.29
C ILE A 211 -8.22 -17.81 14.13
N GLU A 212 -8.99 -17.37 15.11
CA GLU A 212 -9.79 -18.26 15.92
C GLU A 212 -11.27 -18.10 15.59
N GLY A 213 -12.01 -19.21 15.64
CA GLY A 213 -13.45 -19.20 15.43
C GLY A 213 -14.18 -19.74 16.66
N LEU A 214 -15.37 -19.19 16.89
CA LEU A 214 -16.29 -19.62 17.93
C LEU A 214 -17.71 -19.73 17.37
N VAL A 215 -18.37 -20.81 17.70
CA VAL A 215 -19.82 -20.95 17.55
C VAL A 215 -20.42 -21.38 18.87
N VAL A 216 -21.49 -20.68 19.31
CA VAL A 216 -22.27 -21.04 20.49
C VAL A 216 -23.75 -20.92 20.14
N ASP A 217 -24.49 -22.02 20.27
CA ASP A 217 -25.92 -22.08 20.00
C ASP A 217 -26.56 -23.26 20.75
N GLU A 218 -27.86 -23.45 20.66
CA GLU A 218 -28.54 -24.63 21.21
C GLU A 218 -28.17 -25.87 20.39
N GLY A 219 -27.80 -26.97 21.08
CA GLY A 219 -27.61 -28.28 20.48
C GLY A 219 -26.41 -28.40 19.53
N ILE A 220 -25.41 -27.53 19.60
CA ILE A 220 -24.16 -27.62 18.82
C ILE A 220 -23.39 -28.89 19.21
N THR A 221 -22.91 -29.62 18.22
CA THR A 221 -22.22 -30.90 18.39
C THR A 221 -20.81 -30.87 17.78
N PHE A 222 -20.00 -31.88 18.14
CA PHE A 222 -18.69 -32.09 17.50
C PHE A 222 -18.82 -32.40 16.00
N SER A 223 -19.98 -32.93 15.54
CA SER A 223 -20.23 -33.12 14.12
C SER A 223 -20.39 -31.80 13.35
N ASP A 224 -20.97 -30.78 13.99
CA ASP A 224 -21.10 -29.42 13.42
C ASP A 224 -19.71 -28.78 13.27
N LEU A 225 -18.84 -28.94 14.28
CA LEU A 225 -17.43 -28.53 14.19
C LEU A 225 -16.73 -29.19 12.99
N LYS A 226 -16.85 -30.51 12.89
CA LYS A 226 -16.25 -31.29 11.78
C LYS A 226 -16.76 -30.83 10.42
N GLY A 227 -18.07 -30.64 10.27
CA GLY A 227 -18.68 -30.18 9.04
C GLY A 227 -18.21 -28.75 8.64
N THR A 228 -18.16 -27.84 9.60
CA THR A 228 -17.67 -26.47 9.39
C THR A 228 -16.22 -26.46 8.91
N LEU A 229 -15.33 -27.18 9.58
CA LEU A 229 -13.91 -27.22 9.24
C LEU A 229 -13.63 -27.95 7.94
N GLU A 230 -14.37 -29.04 7.66
CA GLU A 230 -14.26 -29.75 6.38
C GLU A 230 -14.69 -28.85 5.21
N GLN A 231 -15.79 -28.12 5.35
CA GLN A 231 -16.26 -27.18 4.34
C GLN A 231 -15.25 -26.05 4.14
N PHE A 232 -14.69 -25.47 5.22
CA PHE A 232 -13.66 -24.46 5.16
C PHE A 232 -12.43 -24.95 4.38
N ILE A 233 -11.89 -26.13 4.72
CA ILE A 233 -10.71 -26.69 4.05
C ILE A 233 -10.98 -26.97 2.57
N LYS A 234 -12.16 -27.48 2.22
CA LYS A 234 -12.52 -27.71 0.82
C LYS A 234 -12.65 -26.43 0.00
N LYS A 235 -13.13 -25.35 0.61
CA LYS A 235 -13.18 -24.04 -0.04
C LYS A 235 -11.78 -23.44 -0.23
N LEU A 236 -10.88 -23.63 0.73
CA LEU A 236 -9.53 -23.06 0.70
C LEU A 236 -8.55 -23.83 -0.19
N TYR A 237 -8.60 -25.18 -0.16
CA TYR A 237 -7.63 -26.06 -0.82
C TYR A 237 -8.24 -26.97 -1.92
N GLY A 238 -9.54 -26.84 -2.17
CA GLY A 238 -10.24 -27.56 -3.20
C GLY A 238 -11.05 -28.76 -2.70
N PRO A 239 -12.05 -29.21 -3.51
CA PRO A 239 -13.09 -30.15 -3.08
C PRO A 239 -12.59 -31.59 -2.79
N HIS A 240 -11.40 -31.92 -3.26
CA HIS A 240 -10.81 -33.24 -3.06
C HIS A 240 -9.95 -33.38 -1.80
N THR A 241 -9.74 -32.28 -1.06
CA THR A 241 -8.97 -32.26 0.18
C THR A 241 -9.74 -33.00 1.27
N LYS A 242 -9.09 -34.00 1.87
CA LYS A 242 -9.64 -34.79 2.97
C LYS A 242 -9.15 -34.24 4.30
N VAL A 243 -9.96 -34.38 5.34
CA VAL A 243 -9.59 -34.02 6.72
C VAL A 243 -9.66 -35.24 7.61
N ARG A 244 -8.84 -35.25 8.66
CA ARG A 244 -8.92 -36.20 9.76
C ARG A 244 -8.76 -35.47 11.07
N PHE A 245 -9.35 -35.99 12.14
CA PHE A 245 -9.27 -35.44 13.47
C PHE A 245 -8.54 -36.43 14.37
N ARG A 246 -7.59 -35.93 15.13
CA ARG A 246 -6.84 -36.69 16.14
C ARG A 246 -7.20 -36.14 17.52
N PRO A 247 -7.52 -36.98 18.52
CA PRO A 247 -7.73 -36.52 19.89
C PRO A 247 -6.54 -35.73 20.41
N HIS A 248 -6.84 -34.63 21.08
CA HIS A 248 -5.85 -33.77 21.73
C HIS A 248 -6.45 -33.21 23.03
N HIS A 249 -5.68 -32.45 23.80
CA HIS A 249 -6.14 -31.79 25.01
C HIS A 249 -5.83 -30.28 24.97
N PHE A 250 -6.89 -29.47 25.17
CA PHE A 250 -6.75 -28.05 25.44
C PHE A 250 -7.56 -27.72 26.71
N PRO A 251 -7.05 -26.86 27.64
CA PRO A 251 -7.74 -26.58 28.91
C PRO A 251 -9.16 -26.01 28.75
N TYR A 252 -9.41 -25.28 27.66
CA TYR A 252 -10.64 -24.53 27.39
C TYR A 252 -11.62 -25.23 26.43
N THR A 253 -11.29 -26.48 25.99
CA THR A 253 -12.18 -27.31 25.14
C THR A 253 -12.22 -28.75 25.61
N GLU A 254 -13.39 -29.41 25.56
CA GLU A 254 -13.59 -30.81 25.88
C GLU A 254 -14.85 -31.37 25.17
N PRO A 255 -14.74 -32.36 24.27
CA PRO A 255 -13.51 -32.96 23.77
C PRO A 255 -12.73 -32.02 22.86
N SER A 256 -11.40 -32.22 22.82
CA SER A 256 -10.48 -31.45 21.97
C SER A 256 -9.88 -32.36 20.90
N ALA A 257 -9.50 -31.74 19.77
CA ALA A 257 -8.84 -32.43 18.68
C ALA A 257 -7.88 -31.50 17.93
N GLU A 258 -6.90 -32.09 17.28
CA GLU A 258 -6.15 -31.50 16.18
C GLU A 258 -6.73 -31.98 14.86
N MET A 259 -6.77 -31.08 13.88
CA MET A 259 -7.23 -31.43 12.53
C MET A 259 -6.05 -31.42 11.56
N ASP A 260 -5.88 -32.52 10.84
CA ASP A 260 -4.97 -32.63 9.71
C ASP A 260 -5.76 -32.61 8.41
N MET A 261 -5.14 -32.06 7.38
CA MET A 261 -5.63 -32.18 6.00
C MET A 261 -4.71 -33.08 5.17
N SER A 262 -5.27 -33.73 4.14
CA SER A 262 -4.45 -34.42 3.15
C SER A 262 -3.55 -33.42 2.42
N CYS A 263 -2.27 -33.77 2.25
CA CYS A 263 -1.31 -32.89 1.58
C CYS A 263 -1.80 -32.56 0.15
N PHE A 264 -2.10 -31.31 -0.09
CA PHE A 264 -2.60 -30.83 -1.38
C PHE A 264 -1.57 -30.96 -2.52
N LYS A 265 -0.25 -30.92 -2.19
CA LYS A 265 0.84 -31.05 -3.16
C LYS A 265 0.97 -32.48 -3.71
N CYS A 266 0.85 -33.50 -2.87
CA CYS A 266 1.02 -34.90 -3.27
C CYS A 266 -0.27 -35.72 -3.24
N GLY A 267 -1.41 -35.12 -2.91
CA GLY A 267 -2.70 -35.82 -2.83
C GLY A 267 -2.73 -36.93 -1.78
N GLY A 268 -1.92 -36.79 -0.70
CA GLY A 268 -1.84 -37.80 0.37
C GLY A 268 -0.80 -38.93 0.15
N LYS A 269 -0.02 -38.88 -0.93
CA LYS A 269 0.98 -39.94 -1.26
C LYS A 269 2.29 -39.84 -0.48
N GLY A 270 2.56 -38.71 0.16
CA GLY A 270 3.83 -38.40 0.80
C GLY A 270 4.76 -37.60 -0.12
N CYS A 271 5.32 -36.48 0.41
CA CYS A 271 6.33 -35.64 -0.27
C CYS A 271 7.16 -34.88 0.78
N SER A 272 8.12 -34.08 0.34
CA SER A 272 8.95 -33.25 1.23
C SER A 272 8.15 -32.28 2.09
N MET A 273 7.06 -31.67 1.55
CA MET A 273 6.19 -30.74 2.31
C MET A 273 5.50 -31.42 3.50
N CYS A 274 4.98 -32.62 3.33
CA CYS A 274 4.35 -33.39 4.41
C CYS A 274 5.31 -34.38 5.07
N LYS A 275 6.61 -34.27 4.85
CA LYS A 275 7.65 -35.12 5.43
C LYS A 275 7.40 -36.63 5.21
N GLY A 276 6.79 -36.99 4.08
CA GLY A 276 6.46 -38.37 3.72
C GLY A 276 5.13 -38.89 4.26
N GLU A 277 4.46 -38.20 5.19
CA GLU A 277 3.26 -38.70 5.87
C GLU A 277 1.96 -38.61 5.05
N GLY A 278 1.92 -37.76 4.04
CA GLY A 278 0.70 -37.50 3.24
C GLY A 278 -0.32 -36.59 3.94
N TRP A 279 -0.10 -36.23 5.20
CA TRP A 279 -0.98 -35.36 6.01
C TRP A 279 -0.23 -34.16 6.55
N ILE A 280 -0.95 -33.06 6.75
CA ILE A 280 -0.43 -31.82 7.30
C ILE A 280 -1.39 -31.33 8.39
N GLU A 281 -0.87 -31.18 9.59
CA GLU A 281 -1.61 -30.58 10.69
C GLU A 281 -1.89 -29.10 10.39
N ILE A 282 -3.13 -28.67 10.60
CA ILE A 282 -3.59 -27.30 10.26
C ILE A 282 -3.98 -26.52 11.51
N LEU A 283 -4.74 -27.13 12.41
CA LEU A 283 -5.38 -26.42 13.51
C LEU A 283 -5.71 -27.28 14.71
N GLY A 284 -5.81 -26.63 15.87
CA GLY A 284 -6.45 -27.16 17.04
C GLY A 284 -7.92 -26.75 17.12
N CYS A 285 -8.78 -27.62 17.65
CA CYS A 285 -10.21 -27.37 17.79
C CYS A 285 -10.83 -28.20 18.92
N GLY A 286 -12.07 -27.89 19.29
CA GLY A 286 -12.82 -28.69 20.26
C GLY A 286 -14.16 -28.06 20.62
N MET A 287 -14.94 -28.80 21.42
CA MET A 287 -16.14 -28.25 22.03
C MET A 287 -15.75 -27.31 23.16
N VAL A 288 -16.40 -26.18 23.25
CA VAL A 288 -16.14 -25.20 24.31
C VAL A 288 -16.42 -25.85 25.67
N HIS A 289 -15.46 -25.77 26.58
CA HIS A 289 -15.62 -26.34 27.92
C HIS A 289 -16.79 -25.64 28.64
N PRO A 290 -17.73 -26.37 29.30
CA PRO A 290 -18.89 -25.78 29.97
C PRO A 290 -18.53 -24.62 30.90
N LYS A 291 -17.44 -24.75 31.63
CA LYS A 291 -16.94 -23.71 32.55
C LYS A 291 -16.61 -22.39 31.87
N VAL A 292 -16.16 -22.41 30.60
CA VAL A 292 -15.91 -21.19 29.80
C VAL A 292 -17.22 -20.47 29.51
N LEU A 293 -18.28 -21.20 29.15
CA LEU A 293 -19.61 -20.63 28.95
C LEU A 293 -20.17 -20.02 30.23
N GLU A 294 -20.08 -20.76 31.35
CA GLU A 294 -20.49 -20.28 32.68
C GLU A 294 -19.75 -19.04 33.11
N ASN A 295 -18.44 -18.97 32.91
CA ASN A 295 -17.63 -17.81 33.22
C ASN A 295 -18.12 -16.54 32.46
N CYS A 296 -18.72 -16.72 31.29
CA CYS A 296 -19.32 -15.64 30.48
C CYS A 296 -20.84 -15.42 30.78
N GLY A 297 -21.40 -16.11 31.77
CA GLY A 297 -22.82 -16.02 32.12
C GLY A 297 -23.77 -16.68 31.11
N ILE A 298 -23.28 -17.63 30.36
CA ILE A 298 -24.06 -18.45 29.40
C ILE A 298 -24.41 -19.79 30.07
N ASP A 299 -25.68 -20.17 30.02
CA ASP A 299 -26.18 -21.41 30.59
C ASP A 299 -25.65 -22.64 29.78
N SER A 300 -24.70 -23.37 30.37
CA SER A 300 -24.04 -24.54 29.75
C SER A 300 -24.93 -25.77 29.64
N GLU A 301 -26.06 -25.82 30.35
CA GLU A 301 -27.07 -26.88 30.19
C GLU A 301 -27.95 -26.66 28.96
N LYS A 302 -28.08 -25.41 28.52
CA LYS A 302 -28.88 -25.03 27.36
C LYS A 302 -28.05 -24.87 26.08
N TYR A 303 -26.89 -24.25 26.21
CA TYR A 303 -26.04 -23.87 25.09
C TYR A 303 -24.75 -24.69 25.06
N THR A 304 -24.38 -25.12 23.88
CA THR A 304 -23.11 -25.76 23.59
C THR A 304 -22.39 -24.97 22.51
N GLY A 305 -21.10 -25.21 22.35
CA GLY A 305 -20.34 -24.51 21.32
C GLY A 305 -19.07 -25.23 20.93
N TYR A 306 -18.46 -24.78 19.86
CA TYR A 306 -17.13 -25.21 19.48
C TYR A 306 -16.22 -24.03 19.17
N ALA A 307 -14.92 -24.26 19.30
CA ALA A 307 -13.89 -23.32 18.93
C ALA A 307 -12.77 -23.99 18.12
N PHE A 308 -12.06 -23.20 17.33
CA PHE A 308 -10.88 -23.64 16.56
C PHE A 308 -9.89 -22.49 16.42
N GLY A 309 -8.59 -22.81 16.24
CA GLY A 309 -7.53 -21.81 16.07
C GLY A 309 -6.50 -22.21 15.03
N ILE A 310 -6.23 -21.33 14.07
CA ILE A 310 -5.33 -21.53 12.92
C ILE A 310 -4.24 -20.50 12.93
N GLY A 311 -2.97 -20.92 12.78
CA GLY A 311 -1.85 -20.03 12.50
C GLY A 311 -1.84 -19.60 11.03
N LEU A 312 -1.92 -18.29 10.78
CA LEU A 312 -2.03 -17.75 9.42
C LEU A 312 -0.74 -17.94 8.63
N GLU A 313 0.43 -17.75 9.25
CA GLU A 313 1.75 -17.90 8.62
C GLU A 313 1.92 -19.26 7.97
N ARG A 314 1.52 -20.31 8.67
CA ARG A 314 1.63 -21.68 8.15
C ARG A 314 0.83 -21.86 6.87
N VAL A 315 -0.37 -21.28 6.81
CA VAL A 315 -1.22 -21.33 5.61
C VAL A 315 -0.60 -20.52 4.48
N VAL A 316 -0.07 -19.31 4.76
CA VAL A 316 0.62 -18.46 3.79
C VAL A 316 1.84 -19.16 3.21
N MET A 317 2.70 -19.71 4.08
CA MET A 317 3.90 -20.44 3.68
C MET A 317 3.57 -21.64 2.79
N MET A 318 2.57 -22.43 3.18
CA MET A 318 2.15 -23.58 2.40
C MET A 318 1.57 -23.19 1.04
N ARG A 319 0.75 -22.13 0.99
CA ARG A 319 0.08 -21.70 -0.25
C ARG A 319 1.08 -21.17 -1.29
N TYR A 320 2.07 -20.43 -0.84
CA TYR A 320 3.04 -19.79 -1.72
C TYR A 320 4.39 -20.50 -1.81
N GLY A 321 4.56 -21.65 -1.12
CA GLY A 321 5.81 -22.41 -1.14
C GLY A 321 6.97 -21.65 -0.48
N ILE A 322 6.69 -20.90 0.58
CA ILE A 322 7.69 -20.13 1.34
C ILE A 322 8.29 -21.07 2.38
N ASP A 323 9.59 -21.27 2.33
CA ASP A 323 10.30 -22.22 3.22
C ASP A 323 10.79 -21.58 4.52
N ASP A 324 10.82 -20.25 4.60
CA ASP A 324 11.31 -19.49 5.75
C ASP A 324 10.34 -18.39 6.15
N MET A 325 9.79 -18.47 7.37
CA MET A 325 8.83 -17.52 7.92
C MET A 325 9.38 -16.09 8.00
N ARG A 326 10.69 -15.93 8.19
CA ARG A 326 11.34 -14.62 8.35
C ARG A 326 11.14 -13.74 7.12
N LEU A 327 11.07 -14.32 5.92
CA LEU A 327 10.79 -13.61 4.66
C LEU A 327 9.47 -12.81 4.70
N LEU A 328 8.51 -13.27 5.49
CA LEU A 328 7.22 -12.59 5.66
C LEU A 328 7.34 -11.31 6.51
N TYR A 329 8.41 -11.14 7.27
CA TYR A 329 8.60 -10.03 8.22
C TYR A 329 9.76 -9.09 7.88
N GLU A 330 10.69 -9.53 7.02
CA GLU A 330 11.88 -8.75 6.63
C GLU A 330 11.57 -7.55 5.73
N ASN A 331 10.36 -7.49 5.20
CA ASN A 331 9.88 -6.40 4.32
C ASN A 331 10.76 -6.17 3.07
N ASP A 332 11.38 -7.23 2.53
CA ASP A 332 12.16 -7.16 1.29
C ASP A 332 11.22 -6.96 0.09
N LEU A 333 11.36 -5.83 -0.58
CA LEU A 333 10.54 -5.50 -1.75
C LEU A 333 10.68 -6.50 -2.91
N ARG A 334 11.83 -7.16 -3.04
CA ARG A 334 12.05 -8.21 -4.08
C ARG A 334 11.18 -9.43 -3.80
N PHE A 335 11.01 -9.76 -2.50
CA PHE A 335 10.13 -10.83 -2.07
C PHE A 335 8.65 -10.41 -2.24
N LEU A 336 8.27 -9.24 -1.75
CA LEU A 336 6.88 -8.77 -1.78
C LEU A 336 6.34 -8.56 -3.20
N LYS A 337 7.17 -8.12 -4.15
CA LYS A 337 6.79 -7.95 -5.56
C LYS A 337 6.40 -9.26 -6.28
N GLN A 338 6.70 -10.43 -5.70
CA GLN A 338 6.30 -11.72 -6.27
C GLN A 338 4.81 -12.04 -6.09
N PHE A 339 4.11 -11.28 -5.24
CA PHE A 339 2.69 -11.50 -4.91
C PHE A 339 1.75 -10.45 -5.53
N ASN A 340 2.26 -9.58 -6.41
CA ASN A 340 1.50 -8.53 -7.10
C ASN A 340 0.90 -9.02 -8.41
#